data_e38db6888e2ad56c662039447c567a70
#
_entry.id   e38db6888e2ad56c662039447c567a70
#
_cell.length_a   1.000
_cell.length_b   1.000
_cell.length_c   1.000
_cell.angle_alpha   90.00
_cell.angle_beta   90.00
_cell.angle_gamma   90.00
#
_symmetry.space_group_name_H-M   'P 1'
#
loop_
_entity.id
_entity.type
_entity.pdbx_description
1 polymer ?
#
loop_
_entity_poly.entity_id
_entity_poly.type
_entity_poly.pdbx_seq_one_letter_code
_entity_poly.pdbx_strand_id
1 'polypeptide(L)'
;MSADRDRTPSPRVDVCVIGAGPAGALIAERLADRGHEVVVLEAGEEFDFDSRLDRMERTIRPAHDGLSVWDMGGERDAYSSTGEWFYPLNVARVKGVGGSTLHWQGMVMRLPESDFAT
;
A
#
# COMPACT_ATOMS: atom_id res chain seq x y z
N MET A 1 10.40 -1.63 37.66
CA MET A 1 9.97 -0.21 37.55
C MET A 1 9.30 -0.04 36.21
N SER A 2 7.98 -0.06 36.24
CA SER A 2 7.12 0.12 35.06
C SER A 2 7.13 1.58 34.67
N ALA A 3 7.60 1.92 33.47
CA ALA A 3 7.41 3.22 32.89
C ALA A 3 5.94 3.30 32.45
N ASP A 4 5.13 3.91 33.29
CA ASP A 4 3.82 4.42 32.94
C ASP A 4 4.05 5.48 31.85
N ARG A 5 3.90 5.07 30.59
CA ARG A 5 3.96 6.01 29.47
C ARG A 5 2.69 6.82 29.56
N ASP A 6 2.86 8.10 29.82
CA ASP A 6 1.85 9.15 29.71
C ASP A 6 1.14 9.01 28.35
N ARG A 7 0.10 8.20 28.32
CA ARG A 7 -0.73 7.99 27.14
C ARG A 7 -1.70 9.13 27.07
N THR A 8 -1.30 10.18 26.39
CA THR A 8 -2.28 11.14 25.88
C THR A 8 -3.37 10.34 25.15
N PRO A 9 -4.65 10.46 25.51
CA PRO A 9 -5.71 9.76 24.81
C PRO A 9 -5.62 10.09 23.33
N SER A 10 -5.44 9.06 22.49
CA SER A 10 -5.53 9.24 21.04
C SER A 10 -6.90 9.81 20.71
N PRO A 11 -6.99 10.80 19.80
CA PRO A 11 -8.28 11.30 19.35
C PRO A 11 -9.13 10.12 18.89
N ARG A 12 -10.36 10.08 19.35
CA ARG A 12 -11.33 9.08 18.88
C ARG A 12 -11.70 9.43 17.45
N VAL A 13 -11.59 8.46 16.57
CA VAL A 13 -12.05 8.54 15.17
C VAL A 13 -13.11 7.47 14.97
N ASP A 14 -14.04 7.71 14.05
CA ASP A 14 -15.09 6.75 13.74
C ASP A 14 -14.55 5.52 13.02
N VAL A 15 -13.61 5.73 12.11
CA VAL A 15 -13.04 4.69 11.25
C VAL A 15 -11.55 4.83 11.11
N CYS A 16 -10.84 3.71 11.25
CA CYS A 16 -9.42 3.60 10.95
C CYS A 16 -9.25 2.69 9.73
N VAL A 17 -8.70 3.25 8.64
CA VAL A 17 -8.35 2.52 7.42
C VAL A 17 -6.87 2.18 7.46
N ILE A 18 -6.53 0.92 7.26
CA ILE A 18 -5.14 0.45 7.22
C ILE A 18 -4.71 0.26 5.78
N GLY A 19 -3.76 1.09 5.35
CA GLY A 19 -3.20 1.14 4.01
C GLY A 19 -3.83 2.23 3.14
N ALA A 20 -2.97 3.08 2.55
CA ALA A 20 -3.33 4.17 1.64
C ALA A 20 -3.17 3.77 0.16
N GLY A 21 -3.40 2.50 -0.17
CA GLY A 21 -3.56 2.06 -1.55
C GLY A 21 -4.90 2.52 -2.15
N PRO A 22 -5.19 2.22 -3.43
CA PRO A 22 -6.38 2.72 -4.13
C PRO A 22 -7.69 2.35 -3.43
N ALA A 23 -7.79 1.15 -2.88
CA ALA A 23 -8.99 0.71 -2.16
C ALA A 23 -9.18 1.47 -0.85
N GLY A 24 -8.10 1.60 -0.04
CA GLY A 24 -8.15 2.33 1.22
C GLY A 24 -8.44 3.81 1.02
N ALA A 25 -7.83 4.46 0.04
CA ALA A 25 -8.08 5.84 -0.29
C ALA A 25 -9.55 6.07 -0.70
N LEU A 26 -10.08 5.22 -1.58
CA LEU A 26 -11.48 5.33 -2.02
C LEU A 26 -12.48 5.13 -0.85
N ILE A 27 -12.22 4.16 0.03
CA ILE A 27 -13.07 3.91 1.19
C ILE A 27 -13.01 5.10 2.15
N ALA A 28 -11.80 5.62 2.42
CA ALA A 28 -11.62 6.77 3.31
C ALA A 28 -12.36 8.01 2.80
N GLU A 29 -12.22 8.33 1.50
CA GLU A 29 -12.94 9.42 0.85
C GLU A 29 -14.46 9.26 1.01
N ARG A 30 -14.99 8.08 0.67
CA ARG A 30 -16.43 7.80 0.72
C ARG A 30 -17.03 7.87 2.12
N LEU A 31 -16.25 7.53 3.13
CA LEU A 31 -16.69 7.63 4.52
C LEU A 31 -16.61 9.07 5.02
N ALA A 32 -15.54 9.80 4.67
CA ALA A 32 -15.40 11.21 4.99
C ALA A 32 -16.53 12.05 4.36
N ASP A 33 -16.90 11.79 3.11
CA ASP A 33 -18.02 12.43 2.41
C ASP A 33 -19.36 12.22 3.11
N ARG A 34 -19.48 11.13 3.89
CA ARG A 34 -20.67 10.84 4.72
C ARG A 34 -20.60 11.44 6.12
N GLY A 35 -19.55 12.19 6.42
CA GLY A 35 -19.38 12.89 7.69
C GLY A 35 -18.71 12.08 8.79
N HIS A 36 -18.11 10.92 8.48
CA HIS A 36 -17.33 10.17 9.45
C HIS A 36 -15.94 10.78 9.65
N GLU A 37 -15.45 10.78 10.88
CA GLU A 37 -14.04 11.04 11.18
C GLU A 37 -13.21 9.82 10.81
N VAL A 38 -12.37 9.96 9.77
CA VAL A 38 -11.58 8.85 9.23
C VAL A 38 -10.09 9.13 9.41
N VAL A 39 -9.35 8.14 9.90
CA VAL A 39 -7.89 8.15 9.88
C VAL A 39 -7.41 7.04 8.93
N VAL A 40 -6.38 7.36 8.16
CA VAL A 40 -5.69 6.39 7.29
C VAL A 40 -4.29 6.17 7.84
N LEU A 41 -3.93 4.92 8.09
CA LEU A 41 -2.59 4.52 8.51
C LEU A 41 -1.88 3.86 7.34
N GLU A 42 -0.74 4.42 6.95
CA GLU A 42 0.11 3.87 5.89
C GLU A 42 1.49 3.51 6.46
N ALA A 43 2.03 2.37 6.03
CA ALA A 43 3.31 1.87 6.52
C ALA A 43 4.52 2.44 5.78
N GLY A 44 4.30 2.96 4.57
CA GLY A 44 5.36 3.51 3.72
C GLY A 44 5.32 5.03 3.62
N GLU A 45 6.18 5.54 2.77
CA GLU A 45 6.38 6.97 2.58
C GLU A 45 5.32 7.61 1.67
N GLU A 46 5.10 8.89 1.85
CA GLU A 46 4.46 9.73 0.84
C GLU A 46 5.52 10.22 -0.14
N PHE A 47 5.27 10.05 -1.42
CA PHE A 47 6.17 10.49 -2.48
C PHE A 47 5.65 11.76 -3.11
N ASP A 48 6.49 12.81 -3.13
CA ASP A 48 6.19 14.00 -3.92
C ASP A 48 6.21 13.69 -5.44
N PHE A 49 5.69 14.64 -6.22
CA PHE A 49 5.55 14.42 -7.67
C PHE A 49 6.91 14.28 -8.37
N ASP A 50 7.91 15.05 -7.98
CA ASP A 50 9.23 15.06 -8.62
C ASP A 50 9.98 13.78 -8.33
N SER A 51 10.02 13.32 -7.09
CA SER A 51 10.62 12.04 -6.72
C SER A 51 9.87 10.85 -7.33
N ARG A 52 8.57 10.97 -7.57
CA ARG A 52 7.78 9.96 -8.27
C ARG A 52 8.20 9.80 -9.72
N LEU A 53 8.44 10.90 -10.43
CA LEU A 53 8.91 10.85 -11.83
C LEU A 53 10.28 10.21 -11.93
N ASP A 54 11.24 10.59 -11.07
CA ASP A 54 12.58 9.97 -11.04
C ASP A 54 12.49 8.46 -10.78
N ARG A 55 11.66 8.04 -9.85
CA ARG A 55 11.44 6.61 -9.56
C ARG A 55 10.84 5.88 -10.75
N MET A 56 9.84 6.45 -11.40
CA MET A 56 9.26 5.86 -12.62
C MET A 56 10.28 5.75 -13.75
N GLU A 57 11.08 6.78 -13.98
CA GLU A 57 12.14 6.78 -14.99
C GLU A 57 13.18 5.69 -14.70
N ARG A 58 13.57 5.54 -13.44
CA ARG A 58 14.53 4.53 -13.01
C ARG A 58 13.99 3.11 -13.18
N THR A 59 12.70 2.87 -13.00
CA THR A 59 12.08 1.55 -13.21
C THR A 59 12.06 1.13 -14.67
N ILE A 60 12.11 2.07 -15.61
CA ILE A 60 12.05 1.80 -17.05
C ILE A 60 13.45 1.53 -17.62
N ARG A 61 14.51 1.95 -16.95
CA ARG A 61 15.89 1.78 -17.44
C ARG A 61 16.32 0.32 -17.36
N PRO A 62 16.79 -0.29 -18.47
CA PRO A 62 17.16 -1.71 -18.50
C PRO A 62 18.32 -2.11 -17.58
N ALA A 63 19.12 -1.14 -17.12
CA ALA A 63 20.29 -1.37 -16.27
C ALA A 63 19.96 -1.44 -14.77
N HIS A 64 18.71 -1.23 -14.37
CA HIS A 64 18.29 -1.24 -12.99
C HIS A 64 17.29 -2.36 -12.72
N ASP A 65 17.48 -3.02 -11.59
CA ASP A 65 16.40 -3.79 -10.98
C ASP A 65 15.30 -2.80 -10.57
N GLY A 66 14.28 -2.67 -11.42
CA GLY A 66 13.18 -1.74 -11.21
C GLY A 66 12.47 -1.92 -9.88
N LEU A 67 12.55 -3.12 -9.29
CA LEU A 67 11.95 -3.43 -8.00
C LEU A 67 12.72 -2.80 -6.84
N SER A 68 14.03 -2.57 -6.97
CA SER A 68 14.85 -1.96 -5.92
C SER A 68 14.55 -0.47 -5.66
N VAL A 69 13.79 0.16 -6.55
CA VAL A 69 13.41 1.59 -6.44
C VAL A 69 12.28 1.79 -5.43
N TRP A 70 11.50 0.74 -5.14
CA TRP A 70 10.34 0.80 -4.27
C TRP A 70 10.59 0.07 -2.95
N ASP A 71 10.00 0.56 -1.86
CA ASP A 71 9.99 -0.20 -0.60
C ASP A 71 9.04 -1.39 -0.70
N MET A 72 9.61 -2.56 -0.91
CA MET A 72 8.90 -3.83 -0.95
C MET A 72 8.87 -4.54 0.42
N GLY A 73 9.43 -3.90 1.45
CA GLY A 73 9.49 -4.44 2.81
C GLY A 73 10.63 -5.42 3.06
N GLY A 74 11.22 -6.03 2.04
CA GLY A 74 12.39 -6.92 2.15
C GLY A 74 12.22 -8.02 3.23
N GLU A 75 13.28 -8.29 3.97
CA GLU A 75 13.29 -9.31 5.03
C GLU A 75 12.37 -8.97 6.21
N ARG A 76 12.15 -7.69 6.48
CA ARG A 76 11.23 -7.22 7.54
C ARG A 76 9.81 -7.75 7.35
N ASP A 77 9.40 -7.89 6.09
CA ASP A 77 8.08 -8.34 5.70
C ASP A 77 8.14 -9.70 5.00
N ALA A 78 9.10 -10.52 5.38
CA ALA A 78 9.27 -11.85 4.84
C ALA A 78 7.92 -12.60 4.87
N TYR A 79 7.60 -13.17 3.74
CA TYR A 79 6.33 -13.84 3.50
C TYR A 79 6.60 -15.29 3.11
N SER A 80 5.88 -16.19 3.73
CA SER A 80 5.86 -17.60 3.34
C SER A 80 4.45 -18.01 2.92
N SER A 81 4.33 -18.73 1.82
CA SER A 81 3.06 -19.35 1.41
C SER A 81 3.12 -20.85 1.63
N THR A 82 1.97 -21.43 1.96
CA THR A 82 1.75 -22.88 1.97
C THR A 82 0.90 -23.23 0.75
N GLY A 83 1.31 -24.24 -0.02
CA GLY A 83 0.61 -24.65 -1.23
C GLY A 83 1.55 -25.02 -2.35
N GLU A 84 1.01 -25.39 -3.52
CA GLU A 84 1.79 -25.78 -4.69
C GLU A 84 2.57 -24.61 -5.32
N TRP A 85 2.11 -23.38 -5.11
CA TRP A 85 2.68 -22.19 -5.74
C TRP A 85 3.18 -21.21 -4.69
N PHE A 86 4.44 -20.86 -4.79
CA PHE A 86 5.03 -19.80 -4.00
C PHE A 86 4.82 -18.45 -4.69
N TYR A 87 4.07 -17.56 -4.04
CA TYR A 87 3.90 -16.19 -4.49
C TYR A 87 4.66 -15.23 -3.57
N PRO A 88 5.77 -14.66 -4.02
CA PRO A 88 6.57 -13.74 -3.21
C PRO A 88 5.91 -12.36 -3.17
N LEU A 89 4.90 -12.17 -2.33
CA LEU A 89 4.19 -10.90 -2.20
C LEU A 89 5.08 -9.75 -1.73
N ASN A 90 6.13 -10.05 -1.00
CA ASN A 90 7.10 -9.06 -0.54
C ASN A 90 7.95 -8.43 -1.67
N VAL A 91 7.92 -9.00 -2.87
CA VAL A 91 8.54 -8.42 -4.08
C VAL A 91 7.53 -7.93 -5.11
N ALA A 92 6.24 -8.06 -4.80
CA ALA A 92 5.15 -7.70 -5.72
C ALA A 92 4.27 -6.56 -5.21
N ARG A 93 4.49 -6.09 -3.98
CA ARG A 93 3.72 -4.99 -3.36
C ARG A 93 4.65 -3.86 -2.96
N VAL A 94 4.15 -2.63 -3.10
CA VAL A 94 4.87 -1.43 -2.66
C VAL A 94 4.24 -0.91 -1.38
N LYS A 95 5.08 -0.51 -0.44
CA LYS A 95 4.71 0.28 0.73
C LYS A 95 4.86 1.76 0.41
N GLY A 96 3.80 2.51 0.55
CA GLY A 96 3.74 3.94 0.30
C GLY A 96 2.33 4.41 0.03
N VAL A 97 2.13 5.71 0.12
CA VAL A 97 0.85 6.34 -0.26
C VAL A 97 0.60 6.10 -1.74
N GLY A 98 -0.47 5.38 -2.04
CA GLY A 98 -0.79 4.87 -3.38
C GLY A 98 -0.58 3.36 -3.54
N GLY A 99 0.22 2.73 -2.67
CA GLY A 99 0.45 1.28 -2.68
C GLY A 99 1.01 0.79 -4.01
N SER A 100 0.68 -0.44 -4.41
CA SER A 100 1.21 -1.07 -5.63
C SER A 100 0.82 -0.37 -6.94
N THR A 101 -0.11 0.62 -6.92
CA THR A 101 -0.36 1.45 -8.11
C THR A 101 0.81 2.36 -8.47
N LEU A 102 1.76 2.57 -7.54
CA LEU A 102 2.97 3.36 -7.81
C LEU A 102 3.86 2.76 -8.89
N HIS A 103 3.81 1.44 -9.08
CA HIS A 103 4.57 0.74 -10.14
C HIS A 103 3.66 0.03 -11.15
N TRP A 104 2.40 0.44 -11.22
CA TRP A 104 1.45 -0.14 -12.17
C TRP A 104 1.87 0.11 -13.61
N GLN A 105 1.86 -0.95 -14.42
CA GLN A 105 2.31 -0.94 -15.81
C GLN A 105 1.20 -0.67 -16.83
N GLY A 106 0.07 -0.16 -16.40
CA GLY A 106 -1.02 0.25 -17.30
C GLY A 106 -1.96 -0.89 -17.74
N MET A 107 -1.81 -2.09 -17.19
CA MET A 107 -2.68 -3.20 -17.55
C MET A 107 -4.04 -3.04 -16.86
N VAL A 108 -5.10 -2.93 -17.64
CA VAL A 108 -6.49 -2.91 -17.16
C VAL A 108 -7.26 -4.02 -17.87
N MET A 109 -7.71 -4.98 -17.10
CA MET A 109 -8.57 -6.06 -17.60
C MET A 109 -9.88 -6.07 -16.83
N ARG A 110 -10.98 -6.26 -17.53
CA ARG A 110 -12.26 -6.55 -16.91
C ARG A 110 -12.27 -8.01 -16.50
N LEU A 111 -12.52 -8.28 -15.23
CA LEU A 111 -12.70 -9.63 -14.75
C LEU A 111 -14.00 -10.22 -15.33
N PRO A 112 -14.01 -11.50 -15.77
CA PRO A 112 -15.21 -12.16 -16.22
C PRO A 112 -16.18 -12.40 -15.05
N GLU A 113 -17.46 -12.53 -15.36
CA GLU A 113 -18.50 -12.73 -14.32
C GLU A 113 -18.27 -14.00 -13.51
N SER A 114 -17.64 -15.03 -14.11
CA SER A 114 -17.27 -16.26 -13.42
C SER A 114 -16.36 -16.06 -12.21
N ASP A 115 -15.57 -15.01 -12.19
CA ASP A 115 -14.64 -14.73 -11.08
C ASP A 115 -15.37 -14.21 -9.83
N PHE A 116 -16.64 -13.82 -9.97
CA PHE A 116 -17.51 -13.37 -8.89
C PHE A 116 -18.57 -14.41 -8.50
N ALA A 117 -18.64 -15.52 -9.21
CA ALA A 117 -19.55 -16.62 -8.89
C ALA A 117 -18.91 -17.51 -7.81
N THR A 118 -19.46 -17.49 -6.59
CA THR A 118 -19.09 -18.36 -5.48
C THR A 118 -20.11 -19.51 -5.34
#